data_90005645a3fa331581ac65bd1f738457
#
_entry.id   90005645a3fa331581ac65bd1f738457
#
_cell.length_a   1.000
_cell.length_b   1.000
_cell.length_c   1.000
_cell.angle_alpha   90.00
_cell.angle_beta   90.00
_cell.angle_gamma   90.00
#
_symmetry.space_group_name_H-M   'P 1'
#
loop_
_entity.id
_entity.type
_entity.pdbx_description
1 polymer ?
#
loop_
_entity_poly.entity_id
_entity_poly.type
_entity_poly.pdbx_seq_one_letter_code
_entity_poly.pdbx_strand_id
1 'polypeptide(L)'
;MSKIIPNISVDCVVFGFDANTKSLNVLLIKRYLESKENQEPLVNDYVLTGYHTFEQETIDETATRVLKELTGLDNVYKKQFKVFGDPNRLMNEKDVIWAKNENFNQRTITIAYYFLLKTQEVNLENNKHHPQWFPVNDLPELGFDHKDIINEAYADLKEKAVYKPIIFELLPDKFTFNELQDTYESILGNEMDNRNFRRKLLTKKYIIALDEKQVGVSKRPSQLFMFSKDVYQKIYKESYLINI
;
A
#
# COMPACT_ATOMS: atom_id res chain seq x y z
N MET A 1 23.70 17.16 -8.18
CA MET A 1 22.75 16.08 -8.48
C MET A 1 23.23 14.82 -7.78
N SER A 2 22.37 14.17 -7.03
CA SER A 2 22.71 12.89 -6.39
C SER A 2 22.90 11.81 -7.47
N LYS A 3 23.95 11.02 -7.33
CA LYS A 3 24.27 9.96 -8.29
C LYS A 3 23.50 8.69 -7.92
N ILE A 4 22.86 8.05 -8.90
CA ILE A 4 22.09 6.82 -8.71
C ILE A 4 22.96 5.57 -8.82
N ILE A 5 22.53 4.48 -8.18
CA ILE A 5 23.04 3.13 -8.43
C ILE A 5 22.22 2.54 -9.58
N PRO A 6 22.77 2.40 -10.79
CA PRO A 6 21.97 2.25 -12.02
C PRO A 6 21.17 0.94 -12.12
N ASN A 7 21.55 -0.10 -11.37
CA ASN A 7 20.91 -1.42 -11.45
C ASN A 7 20.08 -1.77 -10.22
N ILE A 8 19.90 -0.82 -9.30
CA ILE A 8 19.17 -1.02 -8.05
C ILE A 8 18.04 0.02 -7.99
N SER A 9 16.82 -0.45 -7.84
CA SER A 9 15.62 0.36 -7.63
C SER A 9 14.80 -0.12 -6.46
N VAL A 10 13.85 0.69 -6.06
CA VAL A 10 12.80 0.35 -5.11
C VAL A 10 11.46 0.56 -5.80
N ASP A 11 10.57 -0.44 -5.71
CA ASP A 11 9.18 -0.31 -6.12
C ASP A 11 8.27 -0.35 -4.89
N CYS A 12 7.33 0.59 -4.82
CA CYS A 12 6.47 0.83 -3.66
C CYS A 12 5.02 0.51 -3.98
N VAL A 13 4.47 -0.52 -3.38
CA VAL A 13 3.03 -0.82 -3.40
C VAL A 13 2.37 -0.04 -2.27
N VAL A 14 1.60 0.97 -2.60
CA VAL A 14 0.94 1.84 -1.62
C VAL A 14 -0.52 1.40 -1.51
N PHE A 15 -0.86 0.74 -0.40
CA PHE A 15 -2.22 0.30 -0.11
C PHE A 15 -2.98 1.33 0.72
N GLY A 16 -4.25 1.52 0.41
CA GLY A 16 -5.19 2.32 1.17
C GLY A 16 -6.58 1.72 1.15
N PHE A 17 -7.33 1.87 2.23
CA PHE A 17 -8.72 1.42 2.31
C PHE A 17 -9.67 2.58 2.06
N ASP A 18 -10.62 2.39 1.13
CA ASP A 18 -11.73 3.32 0.89
C ASP A 18 -13.00 2.82 1.58
N ALA A 19 -13.43 3.55 2.60
CA ALA A 19 -14.63 3.22 3.36
C ALA A 19 -15.93 3.37 2.58
N ASN A 20 -15.98 4.19 1.51
CA ASN A 20 -17.19 4.40 0.72
C ASN A 20 -17.44 3.21 -0.22
N THR A 21 -16.41 2.75 -0.89
CA THR A 21 -16.46 1.58 -1.80
C THR A 21 -16.19 0.26 -1.08
N LYS A 22 -15.76 0.31 0.18
CA LYS A 22 -15.34 -0.84 1.01
C LYS A 22 -14.29 -1.68 0.33
N SER A 23 -13.36 -1.05 -0.34
CA SER A 23 -12.32 -1.72 -1.13
C SER A 23 -10.92 -1.39 -0.64
N LEU A 24 -10.04 -2.40 -0.68
CA LEU A 24 -8.60 -2.17 -0.60
C LEU A 24 -8.13 -1.70 -1.97
N ASN A 25 -7.48 -0.55 -1.99
CA ASN A 25 -6.97 0.07 -3.20
C ASN A 25 -5.44 0.12 -3.20
N VAL A 26 -4.87 0.19 -4.40
CA VAL A 26 -3.45 0.48 -4.63
C VAL A 26 -3.31 1.80 -5.38
N LEU A 27 -2.32 2.59 -4.99
CA LEU A 27 -2.00 3.86 -5.64
C LEU A 27 -1.04 3.60 -6.79
N LEU A 28 -1.45 4.01 -8.00
CA LEU A 28 -0.67 3.87 -9.21
C LEU A 28 -0.41 5.25 -9.83
N ILE A 29 0.69 5.38 -10.54
CA ILE A 29 1.02 6.57 -11.33
C ILE A 29 0.88 6.28 -12.81
N LYS A 30 0.50 7.31 -13.57
CA LYS A 30 0.32 7.17 -15.02
C LYS A 30 1.64 7.30 -15.74
N ARG A 31 1.88 6.39 -16.69
CA ARG A 31 2.99 6.42 -17.63
C ARG A 31 2.43 6.75 -19.02
N TYR A 32 2.86 7.86 -19.61
CA TYR A 32 2.37 8.33 -20.88
C TYR A 32 3.51 8.84 -21.77
N LEU A 33 3.59 8.34 -22.99
CA LEU A 33 4.56 8.76 -23.99
C LEU A 33 3.89 8.91 -25.35
N GLU A 34 3.91 10.11 -25.92
CA GLU A 34 3.35 10.39 -27.23
C GLU A 34 4.15 9.76 -28.35
N SER A 35 3.45 9.35 -29.43
CA SER A 35 4.07 9.01 -30.70
C SER A 35 4.27 10.29 -31.53
N LYS A 36 5.42 10.42 -32.16
CA LYS A 36 5.66 11.51 -33.13
C LYS A 36 5.06 11.24 -34.48
N GLU A 37 4.72 10.00 -34.80
CA GLU A 37 4.32 9.52 -36.10
C GLU A 37 2.85 9.09 -36.18
N ASN A 38 2.27 8.67 -35.03
CA ASN A 38 0.93 8.11 -34.97
C ASN A 38 0.03 8.91 -34.00
N GLN A 39 -1.29 8.78 -34.17
CA GLN A 39 -2.27 9.38 -33.27
C GLN A 39 -2.36 8.65 -31.92
N GLU A 40 -1.90 7.41 -31.86
CA GLU A 40 -1.91 6.61 -30.62
C GLU A 40 -0.59 6.78 -29.85
N PRO A 41 -0.64 6.88 -28.51
CA PRO A 41 0.57 6.99 -27.69
C PRO A 41 1.41 5.71 -27.75
N LEU A 42 2.73 5.86 -27.66
CA LEU A 42 3.66 4.73 -27.59
C LEU A 42 3.53 3.98 -26.24
N VAL A 43 3.26 4.71 -25.16
CA VAL A 43 3.00 4.16 -23.84
C VAL A 43 1.82 4.89 -23.23
N ASN A 44 0.86 4.16 -22.70
CA ASN A 44 -0.32 4.69 -22.00
C ASN A 44 -0.85 3.63 -21.04
N ASP A 45 -0.18 3.50 -19.91
CA ASP A 45 -0.48 2.51 -18.89
C ASP A 45 -0.24 3.09 -17.49
N TYR A 46 -0.35 2.24 -16.47
CA TYR A 46 -0.09 2.60 -15.08
C TYR A 46 1.06 1.78 -14.52
N VAL A 47 1.74 2.33 -13.52
CA VAL A 47 2.87 1.69 -12.85
C VAL A 47 2.83 1.97 -11.35
N LEU A 48 3.55 1.15 -10.58
CA LEU A 48 3.88 1.47 -9.21
C LEU A 48 4.78 2.72 -9.16
N THR A 49 4.74 3.44 -8.05
CA THR A 49 5.77 4.43 -7.79
C THR A 49 7.06 3.72 -7.42
N GLY A 50 8.15 4.13 -8.03
CA GLY A 50 9.46 3.55 -7.81
C GLY A 50 10.56 4.45 -8.32
N TYR A 51 11.77 4.27 -7.84
CA TYR A 51 12.95 4.97 -8.33
C TYR A 51 14.25 4.25 -7.97
N HIS A 52 15.33 4.62 -8.65
CA HIS A 52 16.68 4.18 -8.32
C HIS A 52 17.13 4.69 -6.96
N THR A 53 17.92 3.87 -6.27
CA THR A 53 18.61 4.26 -5.03
C THR A 53 19.75 5.22 -5.37
N PHE A 54 19.88 6.30 -4.62
CA PHE A 54 21.06 7.17 -4.72
C PHE A 54 22.24 6.58 -3.95
N GLU A 55 23.47 6.89 -4.38
CA GLU A 55 24.70 6.40 -3.73
C GLU A 55 24.79 6.72 -2.23
N GLN A 56 24.08 7.75 -1.77
CA GLN A 56 24.09 8.22 -0.39
C GLN A 56 22.90 7.73 0.44
N GLU A 57 22.02 6.89 -0.15
CA GLU A 57 20.80 6.41 0.49
C GLU A 57 20.90 4.93 0.81
N THR A 58 20.32 4.55 1.92
CA THR A 58 19.93 3.15 2.16
C THR A 58 18.68 2.82 1.34
N ILE A 59 18.40 1.55 1.16
CA ILE A 59 17.19 1.07 0.48
C ILE A 59 15.93 1.55 1.20
N ASP A 60 15.94 1.55 2.53
CA ASP A 60 14.84 2.04 3.37
C ASP A 60 14.58 3.54 3.24
N GLU A 61 15.63 4.35 3.08
CA GLU A 61 15.53 5.78 2.82
C GLU A 61 14.98 6.04 1.42
N THR A 62 15.44 5.29 0.41
CA THR A 62 14.89 5.34 -0.95
C THR A 62 13.39 5.07 -0.95
N ALA A 63 12.93 4.01 -0.29
CA ALA A 63 11.50 3.68 -0.20
C ALA A 63 10.70 4.82 0.45
N THR A 64 11.22 5.41 1.53
CA THR A 64 10.56 6.53 2.22
C THR A 64 10.54 7.80 1.36
N ARG A 65 11.62 8.11 0.66
CA ARG A 65 11.69 9.25 -0.26
C ARG A 65 10.69 9.12 -1.40
N VAL A 66 10.66 7.96 -2.06
CA VAL A 66 9.73 7.67 -3.17
C VAL A 66 8.27 7.83 -2.73
N LEU A 67 7.91 7.32 -1.55
CA LEU A 67 6.57 7.52 -1.01
C LEU A 67 6.28 9.00 -0.73
N LYS A 68 7.22 9.69 -0.08
CA LYS A 68 7.06 11.10 0.30
C LYS A 68 6.90 12.01 -0.91
N GLU A 69 7.65 11.77 -1.98
CA GLU A 69 7.53 12.51 -3.25
C GLU A 69 6.14 12.33 -3.89
N LEU A 70 5.51 11.17 -3.70
CA LEU A 70 4.20 10.87 -4.25
C LEU A 70 3.05 11.40 -3.39
N THR A 71 3.13 11.22 -2.07
CA THR A 71 2.01 11.41 -1.13
C THR A 71 2.19 12.56 -0.14
N GLY A 72 3.41 13.06 0.01
CA GLY A 72 3.78 14.00 1.07
C GLY A 72 4.02 13.36 2.45
N LEU A 73 3.74 12.05 2.61
CA LEU A 73 3.84 11.33 3.88
C LEU A 73 5.18 10.61 4.01
N ASP A 74 5.72 10.52 5.22
CA ASP A 74 6.99 9.81 5.50
C ASP A 74 6.95 8.90 6.74
N ASN A 75 5.99 9.11 7.64
CA ASN A 75 5.86 8.34 8.87
C ASN A 75 4.66 7.39 8.82
N VAL A 76 4.67 6.49 7.85
CA VAL A 76 3.62 5.47 7.64
C VAL A 76 4.19 4.07 7.77
N TYR A 77 3.32 3.09 8.00
CA TYR A 77 3.73 1.69 8.04
C TYR A 77 4.38 1.30 6.72
N LYS A 78 5.60 0.78 6.77
CA LYS A 78 6.30 0.22 5.61
C LYS A 78 6.86 -1.15 5.90
N LYS A 79 6.92 -1.98 4.87
CA LYS A 79 7.53 -3.31 4.95
C LYS A 79 8.20 -3.68 3.63
N GLN A 80 9.49 -4.01 3.70
CA GLN A 80 10.16 -4.75 2.64
C GLN A 80 9.62 -6.19 2.62
N PHE A 81 9.24 -6.72 1.45
CA PHE A 81 8.66 -8.06 1.37
C PHE A 81 9.38 -8.99 0.39
N LYS A 82 9.85 -8.51 -0.75
CA LYS A 82 10.49 -9.35 -1.76
C LYS A 82 11.50 -8.57 -2.62
N VAL A 83 12.39 -9.30 -3.28
CA VAL A 83 13.31 -8.78 -4.31
C VAL A 83 12.92 -9.40 -5.65
N PHE A 84 12.80 -8.57 -6.69
CA PHE A 84 12.50 -8.99 -8.05
C PHE A 84 13.72 -8.74 -8.93
N GLY A 85 14.28 -9.79 -9.45
CA GLY A 85 15.56 -9.73 -10.19
C GLY A 85 15.57 -10.61 -11.43
N ASP A 86 14.40 -10.99 -11.98
CA ASP A 86 14.36 -11.75 -13.24
C ASP A 86 15.04 -10.96 -14.36
N PRO A 87 15.95 -11.55 -15.14
CA PRO A 87 16.60 -10.88 -16.26
C PRO A 87 15.62 -10.31 -17.31
N ASN A 88 14.46 -10.93 -17.43
CA ASN A 88 13.46 -10.59 -18.46
C ASN A 88 12.33 -9.68 -17.96
N ARG A 89 12.39 -9.19 -16.70
CA ARG A 89 11.31 -8.40 -16.10
C ARG A 89 10.94 -7.10 -16.84
N LEU A 90 11.85 -6.57 -17.64
CA LEU A 90 11.69 -5.31 -18.42
C LEU A 90 11.78 -5.54 -19.94
N MET A 91 11.34 -6.70 -20.43
CA MET A 91 11.49 -7.07 -21.86
C MET A 91 10.25 -6.80 -22.71
N ASN A 92 9.15 -6.33 -22.14
CA ASN A 92 7.97 -5.88 -22.88
C ASN A 92 8.35 -4.68 -23.77
N GLU A 93 7.81 -4.60 -24.99
CA GLU A 93 8.14 -3.56 -25.95
C GLU A 93 7.91 -2.14 -25.40
N LYS A 94 6.75 -1.90 -24.76
CA LYS A 94 6.44 -0.61 -24.10
C LYS A 94 7.44 -0.26 -23.01
N ASP A 95 7.89 -1.26 -22.23
CA ASP A 95 8.84 -1.07 -21.16
C ASP A 95 10.24 -0.75 -21.67
N VAL A 96 10.65 -1.39 -22.77
CA VAL A 96 11.92 -1.08 -23.47
C VAL A 96 11.91 0.34 -24.03
N ILE A 97 10.81 0.76 -24.64
CA ILE A 97 10.64 2.12 -25.17
C ILE A 97 10.72 3.13 -24.02
N TRP A 98 9.98 2.89 -22.94
CA TRP A 98 9.99 3.74 -21.74
C TRP A 98 11.39 3.85 -21.12
N ALA A 99 12.05 2.71 -20.88
CA ALA A 99 13.37 2.66 -20.28
C ALA A 99 14.41 3.44 -21.11
N LYS A 100 14.34 3.37 -22.45
CA LYS A 100 15.20 4.14 -23.34
C LYS A 100 14.93 5.65 -23.23
N ASN A 101 13.67 6.06 -23.17
CA ASN A 101 13.28 7.46 -23.03
C ASN A 101 13.79 8.07 -21.70
N GLU A 102 13.70 7.30 -20.61
CA GLU A 102 14.11 7.71 -19.26
C GLU A 102 15.60 7.41 -18.95
N ASN A 103 16.36 6.85 -19.91
CA ASN A 103 17.75 6.42 -19.73
C ASN A 103 17.96 5.38 -18.62
N PHE A 104 17.00 4.50 -18.39
CA PHE A 104 17.12 3.42 -17.42
C PHE A 104 17.91 2.24 -17.98
N ASN A 105 18.64 1.56 -17.09
CA ASN A 105 19.23 0.28 -17.43
C ASN A 105 18.16 -0.80 -17.45
N GLN A 106 18.08 -1.57 -18.54
CA GLN A 106 17.13 -2.68 -18.66
C GLN A 106 17.39 -3.81 -17.65
N ARG A 107 18.64 -3.97 -17.18
CA ARG A 107 18.99 -4.93 -16.13
C ARG A 107 18.90 -4.27 -14.75
N THR A 108 17.70 -4.19 -14.20
CA THR A 108 17.44 -3.60 -12.88
C THR A 108 16.90 -4.65 -11.93
N ILE A 109 17.44 -4.70 -10.73
CA ILE A 109 16.91 -5.47 -9.60
C ILE A 109 16.14 -4.49 -8.73
N THR A 110 14.89 -4.81 -8.40
CA THR A 110 14.10 -3.99 -7.50
C THR A 110 13.86 -4.65 -6.15
N ILE A 111 13.96 -3.86 -5.12
CA ILE A 111 13.57 -4.22 -3.76
C ILE A 111 12.16 -3.68 -3.53
N ALA A 112 11.19 -4.57 -3.35
CA ALA A 112 9.80 -4.19 -3.25
C ALA A 112 9.38 -3.97 -1.80
N TYR A 113 8.72 -2.84 -1.58
CA TYR A 113 8.10 -2.43 -0.33
C TYR A 113 6.60 -2.30 -0.50
N TYR A 114 5.84 -2.54 0.57
CA TYR A 114 4.50 -2.00 0.63
C TYR A 114 4.32 -1.07 1.82
N PHE A 115 3.41 -0.13 1.63
CA PHE A 115 3.00 0.87 2.60
C PHE A 115 1.51 0.73 2.87
N LEU A 116 1.11 0.97 4.12
CA LEU A 116 -0.30 1.03 4.52
C LEU A 116 -0.59 2.44 5.00
N LEU A 117 -1.58 3.09 4.39
CA LEU A 117 -1.96 4.44 4.77
C LEU A 117 -3.47 4.66 4.72
N LYS A 118 -3.87 5.70 5.41
CA LYS A 118 -5.24 6.17 5.45
C LYS A 118 -5.47 7.06 4.23
N THR A 119 -6.38 6.66 3.35
CA THR A 119 -6.62 7.38 2.07
C THR A 119 -6.97 8.85 2.27
N GLN A 120 -7.66 9.19 3.37
CA GLN A 120 -8.03 10.56 3.70
C GLN A 120 -6.85 11.47 4.13
N GLU A 121 -5.70 10.91 4.46
CA GLU A 121 -4.49 11.67 4.81
C GLU A 121 -3.65 12.02 3.56
N VAL A 122 -4.02 11.49 2.39
CA VAL A 122 -3.28 11.66 1.14
C VAL A 122 -3.93 12.72 0.27
N ASN A 123 -3.20 13.80 -0.01
CA ASN A 123 -3.59 14.78 -1.02
C ASN A 123 -2.85 14.50 -2.33
N LEU A 124 -3.60 14.10 -3.35
CA LEU A 124 -3.09 13.79 -4.69
C LEU A 124 -3.26 14.95 -5.68
N GLU A 125 -3.87 16.06 -5.26
CA GLU A 125 -4.10 17.20 -6.13
C GLU A 125 -2.78 17.83 -6.60
N ASN A 126 -2.72 18.20 -7.89
CA ASN A 126 -1.57 18.83 -8.52
C ASN A 126 -0.27 17.99 -8.51
N ASN A 127 -0.35 16.70 -8.27
CA ASN A 127 0.82 15.83 -8.38
C ASN A 127 1.16 15.56 -9.85
N LYS A 128 2.40 15.87 -10.25
CA LYS A 128 2.89 15.73 -11.63
C LYS A 128 2.83 14.29 -12.20
N HIS A 129 2.74 13.30 -11.34
CA HIS A 129 2.66 11.89 -11.74
C HIS A 129 1.22 11.39 -11.92
N HIS A 130 0.23 12.26 -11.74
CA HIS A 130 -1.19 11.92 -11.86
C HIS A 130 -1.57 10.62 -11.15
N PRO A 131 -1.29 10.49 -9.84
CA PRO A 131 -1.56 9.28 -9.09
C PRO A 131 -3.06 9.05 -8.97
N GLN A 132 -3.47 7.77 -9.04
CA GLN A 132 -4.86 7.36 -8.92
C GLN A 132 -4.96 6.08 -8.09
N TRP A 133 -6.05 5.97 -7.31
CA TRP A 133 -6.40 4.77 -6.58
C TRP A 133 -7.18 3.79 -7.45
N PHE A 134 -6.77 2.52 -7.42
CA PHE A 134 -7.45 1.42 -8.11
C PHE A 134 -7.73 0.28 -7.14
N PRO A 135 -8.92 -0.35 -7.19
CA PRO A 135 -9.18 -1.55 -6.42
C PRO A 135 -8.16 -2.65 -6.75
N VAL A 136 -7.62 -3.31 -5.71
CA VAL A 136 -6.61 -4.38 -5.91
C VAL A 136 -7.11 -5.50 -6.82
N ASN A 137 -8.43 -5.74 -6.82
CA ASN A 137 -9.06 -6.79 -7.62
C ASN A 137 -9.48 -6.32 -9.03
N ASP A 138 -9.32 -5.04 -9.34
CA ASP A 138 -9.70 -4.44 -10.65
C ASP A 138 -8.62 -3.45 -11.09
N LEU A 139 -7.45 -3.99 -11.42
CA LEU A 139 -6.28 -3.22 -11.83
C LEU A 139 -6.34 -2.89 -13.32
N PRO A 140 -5.92 -1.68 -13.73
CA PRO A 140 -5.76 -1.32 -15.13
C PRO A 140 -4.60 -2.10 -15.79
N GLU A 141 -4.34 -1.82 -17.07
CA GLU A 141 -3.11 -2.28 -17.71
C GLU A 141 -1.89 -1.70 -16.99
N LEU A 142 -0.98 -2.59 -16.56
CA LEU A 142 0.22 -2.24 -15.83
C LEU A 142 1.47 -2.47 -16.67
N GLY A 143 2.40 -1.52 -16.60
CA GLY A 143 3.74 -1.68 -17.14
C GLY A 143 4.63 -2.54 -16.24
N PHE A 144 5.72 -3.02 -16.82
CA PHE A 144 6.72 -3.86 -16.17
C PHE A 144 6.11 -5.17 -15.60
N ASP A 145 6.74 -5.69 -14.58
CA ASP A 145 6.24 -6.81 -13.76
C ASP A 145 5.42 -6.34 -12.55
N HIS A 146 4.87 -5.11 -12.60
CA HIS A 146 4.21 -4.48 -11.45
C HIS A 146 2.96 -5.21 -11.00
N LYS A 147 2.28 -5.93 -11.88
CA LYS A 147 1.15 -6.79 -11.51
C LYS A 147 1.58 -7.92 -10.56
N ASP A 148 2.74 -8.53 -10.84
CA ASP A 148 3.28 -9.59 -10.01
C ASP A 148 3.75 -9.04 -8.66
N ILE A 149 4.37 -7.85 -8.65
CA ILE A 149 4.77 -7.17 -7.43
C ILE A 149 3.56 -6.87 -6.54
N ILE A 150 2.45 -6.36 -7.11
CA ILE A 150 1.21 -6.08 -6.37
C ILE A 150 0.60 -7.38 -5.82
N ASN A 151 0.54 -8.44 -6.63
CA ASN A 151 -0.01 -9.73 -6.21
C ASN A 151 0.77 -10.33 -5.02
N GLU A 152 2.09 -10.29 -5.06
CA GLU A 152 2.95 -10.77 -3.97
C GLU A 152 2.82 -9.91 -2.71
N ALA A 153 2.75 -8.57 -2.85
CA ALA A 153 2.51 -7.66 -1.75
C ALA A 153 1.16 -7.93 -1.08
N TYR A 154 0.11 -8.14 -1.89
CA TYR A 154 -1.23 -8.43 -1.41
C TYR A 154 -1.31 -9.79 -0.72
N ALA A 155 -0.60 -10.80 -1.22
CA ALA A 155 -0.50 -12.10 -0.57
C ALA A 155 0.19 -12.00 0.81
N ASP A 156 1.31 -11.27 0.91
CA ASP A 156 1.99 -11.01 2.19
C ASP A 156 1.11 -10.20 3.17
N LEU A 157 0.39 -9.20 2.66
CA LEU A 157 -0.57 -8.41 3.46
C LEU A 157 -1.68 -9.30 4.03
N LYS A 158 -2.30 -10.15 3.20
CA LYS A 158 -3.32 -11.13 3.64
C LYS A 158 -2.80 -12.04 4.75
N GLU A 159 -1.63 -12.61 4.54
CA GLU A 159 -1.01 -13.48 5.53
C GLU A 159 -0.79 -12.76 6.86
N LYS A 160 -0.23 -11.55 6.82
CA LYS A 160 0.08 -10.77 8.02
C LYS A 160 -1.17 -10.27 8.74
N ALA A 161 -2.24 -9.92 7.99
CA ALA A 161 -3.49 -9.44 8.55
C ALA A 161 -4.17 -10.46 9.49
N VAL A 162 -3.91 -11.76 9.31
CA VAL A 162 -4.49 -12.83 10.13
C VAL A 162 -3.95 -12.80 11.57
N TYR A 163 -2.69 -12.46 11.78
CA TYR A 163 -2.04 -12.57 13.10
C TYR A 163 -1.33 -11.31 13.59
N LYS A 164 -1.20 -10.28 12.75
CA LYS A 164 -0.66 -8.97 13.13
C LYS A 164 -1.72 -7.89 13.01
N PRO A 165 -1.73 -6.88 13.91
CA PRO A 165 -2.70 -5.79 13.89
C PRO A 165 -2.40 -4.71 12.83
N ILE A 166 -1.80 -5.09 11.70
CA ILE A 166 -1.38 -4.14 10.65
C ILE A 166 -2.56 -3.48 9.94
N ILE A 167 -3.75 -4.06 10.03
CA ILE A 167 -4.99 -3.50 9.47
C ILE A 167 -5.32 -2.13 10.07
N PHE A 168 -4.96 -1.89 11.34
CA PHE A 168 -5.21 -0.61 11.99
C PHE A 168 -4.44 0.56 11.36
N GLU A 169 -3.39 0.29 10.59
CA GLU A 169 -2.66 1.31 9.83
C GLU A 169 -3.48 1.85 8.62
N LEU A 170 -4.54 1.13 8.21
CA LEU A 170 -5.46 1.53 7.14
C LEU A 170 -6.69 2.26 7.66
N LEU A 171 -6.95 2.22 8.97
CA LEU A 171 -8.13 2.80 9.59
C LEU A 171 -7.86 4.18 10.19
N PRO A 172 -8.88 5.05 10.29
CA PRO A 172 -8.75 6.26 11.08
C PRO A 172 -8.47 5.93 12.55
N ASP A 173 -7.94 6.88 13.31
CA ASP A 173 -7.60 6.68 14.74
C ASP A 173 -8.83 6.26 15.57
N LYS A 174 -10.00 6.75 15.20
CA LYS A 174 -11.29 6.35 15.76
C LYS A 174 -12.14 5.72 14.68
N PHE A 175 -12.54 4.49 14.87
CA PHE A 175 -13.27 3.68 13.90
C PHE A 175 -14.47 2.97 14.54
N THR A 176 -15.41 2.54 13.70
CA THR A 176 -16.50 1.66 14.09
C THR A 176 -16.15 0.20 13.86
N PHE A 177 -16.90 -0.71 14.48
CA PHE A 177 -16.76 -2.14 14.18
C PHE A 177 -17.05 -2.49 12.72
N ASN A 178 -17.97 -1.77 12.09
CA ASN A 178 -18.29 -2.01 10.68
C ASN A 178 -17.09 -1.63 9.78
N GLU A 179 -16.49 -0.46 10.00
CA GLU A 179 -15.28 -0.05 9.24
C GLU A 179 -14.14 -1.05 9.42
N LEU A 180 -13.92 -1.53 10.64
CA LEU A 180 -12.91 -2.55 10.92
C LEU A 180 -13.24 -3.86 10.22
N GLN A 181 -14.50 -4.32 10.24
CA GLN A 181 -14.94 -5.54 9.55
C GLN A 181 -14.79 -5.39 8.03
N ASP A 182 -15.30 -4.29 7.45
CA ASP A 182 -15.21 -3.99 6.02
C ASP A 182 -13.73 -4.01 5.56
N THR A 183 -12.81 -3.47 6.38
CA THR A 183 -11.36 -3.50 6.09
C THR A 183 -10.81 -4.93 6.10
N TYR A 184 -11.16 -5.75 7.09
CA TYR A 184 -10.77 -7.16 7.12
C TYR A 184 -11.30 -7.93 5.91
N GLU A 185 -12.57 -7.76 5.58
CA GLU A 185 -13.24 -8.43 4.45
C GLU A 185 -12.62 -8.02 3.11
N SER A 186 -12.28 -6.74 2.94
CA SER A 186 -11.64 -6.23 1.73
C SER A 186 -10.24 -6.82 1.51
N ILE A 187 -9.49 -7.05 2.59
CA ILE A 187 -8.15 -7.63 2.52
C ILE A 187 -8.21 -9.14 2.34
N LEU A 188 -9.04 -9.83 3.11
CA LEU A 188 -9.08 -11.29 3.10
C LEU A 188 -9.89 -11.87 1.93
N GLY A 189 -10.78 -11.05 1.34
CA GLY A 189 -11.63 -11.43 0.21
C GLY A 189 -12.77 -12.37 0.59
N ASN A 190 -13.16 -12.41 1.86
CA ASN A 190 -14.23 -13.27 2.38
C ASN A 190 -15.15 -12.47 3.29
N GLU A 191 -16.45 -12.65 3.15
CA GLU A 191 -17.43 -12.13 4.09
C GLU A 191 -17.28 -12.80 5.47
N MET A 192 -17.45 -12.02 6.51
CA MET A 192 -17.35 -12.47 7.90
C MET A 192 -18.69 -12.37 8.61
N ASP A 193 -19.03 -13.38 9.40
CA ASP A 193 -20.18 -13.27 10.30
C ASP A 193 -19.97 -12.16 11.33
N ASN A 194 -20.76 -11.11 11.22
CA ASN A 194 -20.66 -9.89 12.03
C ASN A 194 -20.66 -10.18 13.53
N ARG A 195 -21.54 -11.09 13.99
CA ARG A 195 -21.68 -11.42 15.41
C ARG A 195 -20.42 -12.12 15.96
N ASN A 196 -19.89 -13.08 15.21
CA ASN A 196 -18.69 -13.81 15.59
C ASN A 196 -17.45 -12.94 15.52
N PHE A 197 -17.32 -12.13 14.46
CA PHE A 197 -16.23 -11.17 14.30
C PHE A 197 -16.19 -10.19 15.49
N ARG A 198 -17.32 -9.54 15.78
CA ARG A 198 -17.43 -8.61 16.91
C ARG A 198 -17.09 -9.27 18.24
N ARG A 199 -17.63 -10.49 18.51
CA ARG A 199 -17.35 -11.22 19.73
C ARG A 199 -15.84 -11.52 19.89
N LYS A 200 -15.17 -11.98 18.82
CA LYS A 200 -13.75 -12.28 18.84
C LYS A 200 -12.90 -11.02 19.08
N LEU A 201 -13.24 -9.92 18.42
CA LEU A 201 -12.46 -8.67 18.54
C LEU A 201 -12.64 -7.98 19.90
N LEU A 202 -13.83 -8.03 20.49
CA LEU A 202 -14.08 -7.49 21.84
C LEU A 202 -13.26 -8.20 22.94
N THR A 203 -12.77 -9.41 22.68
CA THR A 203 -11.84 -10.07 23.60
C THR A 203 -10.41 -9.50 23.52
N LYS A 204 -10.11 -8.74 22.47
CA LYS A 204 -8.78 -8.15 22.28
C LYS A 204 -8.63 -6.87 23.09
N LYS A 205 -7.88 -6.93 24.16
CA LYS A 205 -7.67 -5.81 25.11
C LYS A 205 -7.08 -4.54 24.48
N TYR A 206 -6.50 -4.65 23.29
CA TYR A 206 -5.92 -3.52 22.55
C TYR A 206 -6.95 -2.78 21.65
N ILE A 207 -8.20 -3.24 21.59
CA ILE A 207 -9.33 -2.52 20.98
C ILE A 207 -10.13 -1.89 22.11
N ILE A 208 -10.03 -0.58 22.24
CA ILE A 208 -10.61 0.19 23.34
C ILE A 208 -11.90 0.84 22.85
N ALA A 209 -13.01 0.56 23.53
CA ALA A 209 -14.26 1.26 23.31
C ALA A 209 -14.16 2.69 23.86
N LEU A 210 -14.54 3.67 23.05
CA LEU A 210 -14.60 5.08 23.45
C LEU A 210 -16.02 5.43 23.95
N ASP A 211 -16.13 6.39 24.85
CA ASP A 211 -17.43 6.98 25.21
C ASP A 211 -17.85 8.04 24.19
N GLU A 212 -17.74 7.66 22.91
CA GLU A 212 -18.01 8.50 21.75
C GLU A 212 -18.77 7.71 20.69
N LYS A 213 -19.58 8.43 19.91
CA LYS A 213 -20.35 7.87 18.77
C LYS A 213 -20.06 8.65 17.50
N GLN A 214 -20.31 8.00 16.36
CA GLN A 214 -20.25 8.68 15.06
C GLN A 214 -21.12 9.94 15.05
N VAL A 215 -20.65 10.98 14.38
CA VAL A 215 -21.34 12.25 14.17
C VAL A 215 -21.66 12.40 12.68
N GLY A 216 -22.78 13.09 12.36
CA GLY A 216 -23.12 13.39 10.95
C GLY A 216 -23.71 12.23 10.15
N VAL A 217 -24.14 11.14 10.80
CA VAL A 217 -24.77 9.99 10.13
C VAL A 217 -26.29 10.06 10.20
N SER A 218 -26.96 9.65 9.10
CA SER A 218 -28.43 9.62 9.00
C SER A 218 -29.08 8.46 9.76
N LYS A 219 -28.31 7.41 10.09
CA LYS A 219 -28.74 6.22 10.84
C LYS A 219 -28.34 6.35 12.30
N ARG A 220 -28.78 5.37 13.15
CA ARG A 220 -28.38 5.30 14.55
C ARG A 220 -26.84 5.36 14.67
N PRO A 221 -26.30 6.36 15.39
CA PRO A 221 -24.86 6.51 15.55
C PRO A 221 -24.17 5.26 16.15
N SER A 222 -23.14 4.77 15.52
CA SER A 222 -22.32 3.65 16.02
C SER A 222 -21.33 4.12 17.06
N GLN A 223 -21.01 3.26 18.02
CA GLN A 223 -19.94 3.48 18.99
C GLN A 223 -18.60 3.50 18.29
N LEU A 224 -17.70 4.38 18.74
CA LEU A 224 -16.33 4.47 18.26
C LEU A 224 -15.38 3.64 19.12
N PHE A 225 -14.33 3.15 18.48
CA PHE A 225 -13.24 2.36 19.06
C PHE A 225 -11.91 2.94 18.60
N MET A 226 -10.85 2.62 19.35
CA MET A 226 -9.48 2.93 18.97
C MET A 226 -8.57 1.71 19.14
N PHE A 227 -7.50 1.64 18.38
CA PHE A 227 -6.43 0.67 18.55
C PHE A 227 -5.35 1.24 19.48
N SER A 228 -5.04 0.52 20.58
CA SER A 228 -3.94 0.90 21.46
C SER A 228 -2.69 0.10 21.15
N LYS A 229 -1.74 0.74 20.49
CA LYS A 229 -0.43 0.18 20.15
C LYS A 229 0.36 -0.21 21.39
N ASP A 230 0.30 0.60 22.44
CA ASP A 230 1.00 0.35 23.69
C ASP A 230 0.49 -0.91 24.40
N VAL A 231 -0.85 -1.06 24.48
CA VAL A 231 -1.48 -2.25 25.05
C VAL A 231 -1.14 -3.49 24.23
N TYR A 232 -1.18 -3.39 22.90
CA TYR A 232 -0.78 -4.48 22.02
C TYR A 232 0.68 -4.90 22.25
N GLN A 233 1.61 -3.95 22.27
CA GLN A 233 3.02 -4.23 22.46
C GLN A 233 3.30 -4.86 23.84
N LYS A 234 2.60 -4.40 24.90
CA LYS A 234 2.73 -4.95 26.23
C LYS A 234 2.28 -6.42 26.28
N ILE A 235 1.09 -6.71 25.75
CA ILE A 235 0.55 -8.08 25.70
C ILE A 235 1.47 -9.00 24.88
N TYR A 236 2.00 -8.51 23.75
CA TYR A 236 2.89 -9.27 22.90
C TYR A 236 4.23 -9.59 23.57
N LYS A 237 4.83 -8.62 24.29
CA LYS A 237 6.05 -8.85 25.09
C LYS A 237 5.82 -9.84 26.21
N GLU A 238 4.70 -9.73 26.93
CA GLU A 238 4.35 -10.65 28.02
C GLU A 238 4.13 -12.09 27.51
N SER A 239 3.54 -12.28 26.31
CA SER A 239 3.35 -13.61 25.74
C SER A 239 4.65 -14.30 25.32
N TYR A 240 5.70 -13.55 24.96
CA TYR A 240 7.02 -14.11 24.69
C TYR A 240 7.76 -14.57 25.95
N LEU A 241 7.53 -13.92 27.09
CA LEU A 241 8.18 -14.27 28.37
C LEU A 241 7.63 -15.55 28.99
N ILE A 242 6.43 -15.99 28.60
CA ILE A 242 5.80 -17.22 29.14
C ILE A 242 6.21 -18.47 28.35
N ASN A 243 6.81 -18.32 27.18
CA ASN A 243 7.20 -19.43 26.28
C ASN A 243 8.69 -19.80 26.36
N ILE A 244 9.40 -19.46 27.44
CA ILE A 244 10.79 -19.87 27.72
C ILE A 244 10.80 -20.97 28.77
#